data_18db08bbf65813da5358a2d46feda8a6
#
_entry.id   18db08bbf65813da5358a2d46feda8a6
#
_cell.length_a   1.000
_cell.length_b   1.000
_cell.length_c   1.000
_cell.angle_alpha   90.00
_cell.angle_beta   90.00
_cell.angle_gamma   90.00
#
_symmetry.space_group_name_H-M   'P 1'
#
loop_
_entity.id
_entity.type
_entity.pdbx_description
1 polymer ?
#
loop_
_entity_poly.entity_id
_entity_poly.type
_entity_poly.pdbx_seq_one_letter_code
_entity_poly.pdbx_strand_id
1 'polypeptide(L)'
;MTSAGLESAGPMPVPAHGSGRQSGARGSGASPGRGSGASPGRGPGRRAGRRKIAVLEAACRVIAERGADATRFADVAAESGVPVSTLQYYFGSREDLLVAAFRHASSAEIAALEQDVAAIAGPWEQLERIIATSLTGYDPDAPGGGRLWIESWHFGIRDAEMRADALRDNTAWRRLVAQVVRHGIELGAFGTAYDPDKVAVLTIAAADGLGIPLSLADPGITPAGAVQDVMAVLRALLRPES
;
A
#
# COMPACT_ATOMS: atom_id res chain seq x y z
N MET A 1 -0.17 15.52 35.43
CA MET A 1 1.21 15.97 35.26
C MET A 1 2.08 14.72 35.16
N THR A 2 2.31 14.24 34.03
CA THR A 2 3.50 13.49 33.59
C THR A 2 3.23 13.04 32.16
N SER A 3 3.86 13.74 31.24
CA SER A 3 3.84 13.47 29.80
C SER A 3 4.59 12.16 29.58
N ALA A 4 3.90 11.11 29.16
CA ALA A 4 4.53 9.90 28.63
C ALA A 4 4.66 10.11 27.13
N GLY A 5 5.90 10.16 26.66
CA GLY A 5 6.25 10.37 25.26
C GLY A 5 5.73 9.25 24.38
N LEU A 6 5.04 9.62 23.32
CA LEU A 6 4.83 8.78 22.16
C LEU A 6 6.16 8.72 21.39
N GLU A 7 6.88 7.63 21.57
CA GLU A 7 8.02 7.31 20.72
C GLU A 7 7.52 7.07 19.30
N SER A 8 8.00 7.91 18.42
CA SER A 8 7.87 7.81 16.98
C SER A 8 8.39 6.44 16.52
N ALA A 9 7.51 5.59 16.03
CA ALA A 9 7.90 4.38 15.31
C ALA A 9 8.55 4.83 14.00
N GLY A 10 9.87 4.75 13.96
CA GLY A 10 10.67 5.04 12.78
C GLY A 10 10.39 4.05 11.64
N PRO A 11 10.72 4.44 10.41
CA PRO A 11 10.47 3.62 9.23
C PRO A 11 11.24 2.30 9.31
N MET A 12 10.56 1.22 8.93
CA MET A 12 11.14 -0.12 8.82
C MET A 12 12.35 -0.12 7.86
N PRO A 13 13.48 -0.70 8.24
CA PRO A 13 14.66 -0.71 7.39
C PRO A 13 14.49 -1.64 6.20
N VAL A 14 14.78 -1.11 5.02
CA VAL A 14 15.00 -1.89 3.80
C VAL A 14 16.27 -2.73 3.98
N PRO A 15 16.27 -4.05 3.74
CA PRO A 15 17.46 -4.88 3.89
C PRO A 15 18.54 -4.48 2.89
N ALA A 16 19.68 -4.03 3.41
CA ALA A 16 20.88 -3.72 2.64
C ALA A 16 21.52 -5.04 2.15
N HIS A 17 21.74 -5.12 0.85
CA HIS A 17 22.55 -6.18 0.25
C HIS A 17 24.04 -5.93 0.54
N GLY A 18 24.62 -6.74 1.44
CA GLY A 18 26.04 -6.79 1.71
C GLY A 18 26.81 -7.43 0.55
N SER A 19 27.70 -6.65 -0.03
CA SER A 19 28.76 -7.14 -0.92
C SER A 19 29.92 -7.70 -0.09
N GLY A 20 30.09 -9.02 -0.12
CA GLY A 20 31.26 -9.71 0.44
C GLY A 20 32.04 -10.39 -0.67
N ARG A 21 33.15 -9.76 -1.12
CA ARG A 21 34.21 -10.43 -1.86
C ARG A 21 35.09 -11.18 -0.86
N GLN A 22 35.33 -12.48 -1.07
CA GLN A 22 36.57 -13.11 -0.66
C GLN A 22 37.03 -14.14 -1.68
N SER A 23 38.26 -13.96 -2.05
CA SER A 23 39.10 -14.78 -2.93
C SER A 23 39.74 -15.92 -2.17
N GLY A 24 39.92 -17.04 -2.86
CA GLY A 24 41.16 -17.83 -2.65
C GLY A 24 41.00 -19.29 -2.31
N ALA A 25 41.57 -20.09 -3.16
CA ALA A 25 42.42 -21.25 -2.97
C ALA A 25 41.90 -22.60 -3.51
N ARG A 26 42.78 -23.16 -4.32
CA ARG A 26 42.70 -24.43 -5.05
C ARG A 26 42.84 -25.63 -4.11
N GLY A 27 42.17 -26.72 -4.41
CA GLY A 27 42.41 -28.04 -3.84
C GLY A 27 41.72 -29.13 -4.66
N SER A 28 42.49 -29.92 -5.32
CA SER A 28 42.15 -31.08 -6.15
C SER A 28 41.73 -32.30 -5.31
N GLY A 29 40.78 -33.11 -5.78
CA GLY A 29 40.63 -34.49 -5.31
C GLY A 29 39.26 -35.12 -5.52
N ALA A 30 39.19 -36.02 -6.53
CA ALA A 30 38.41 -37.26 -6.64
C ALA A 30 36.91 -37.32 -6.29
N SER A 31 36.07 -37.62 -7.31
CA SER A 31 34.75 -38.28 -7.26
C SER A 31 34.88 -39.76 -6.83
N PRO A 32 33.78 -40.55 -6.55
CA PRO A 32 32.38 -40.35 -6.91
C PRO A 32 31.37 -40.72 -5.79
N GLY A 33 30.14 -40.21 -5.87
CA GLY A 33 29.04 -40.66 -5.04
C GLY A 33 27.70 -40.06 -5.50
N ARG A 34 26.87 -40.87 -6.15
CA ARG A 34 25.50 -40.54 -6.57
C ARG A 34 24.64 -40.18 -5.38
N GLY A 35 23.98 -39.05 -5.44
CA GLY A 35 22.90 -38.62 -4.57
C GLY A 35 22.07 -37.55 -5.29
N SER A 36 21.03 -38.00 -5.99
CA SER A 36 20.07 -37.12 -6.66
C SER A 36 19.19 -36.43 -5.62
N GLY A 37 19.64 -35.31 -5.09
CA GLY A 37 18.83 -34.34 -4.39
C GLY A 37 18.40 -33.23 -5.37
N ALA A 38 17.32 -33.42 -6.09
CA ALA A 38 16.73 -32.39 -6.93
C ALA A 38 16.19 -31.30 -6.02
N SER A 39 16.95 -30.23 -5.83
CA SER A 39 16.39 -28.97 -5.34
C SER A 39 15.27 -28.55 -6.30
N PRO A 40 14.08 -28.15 -5.80
CA PRO A 40 12.98 -27.72 -6.68
C PRO A 40 13.45 -26.50 -7.46
N GLY A 41 13.73 -26.71 -8.75
CA GLY A 41 14.23 -25.72 -9.69
C GLY A 41 13.34 -24.48 -9.67
N ARG A 42 13.99 -23.34 -9.48
CA ARG A 42 13.38 -22.01 -9.68
C ARG A 42 13.10 -21.84 -11.17
N GLY A 43 11.93 -22.32 -11.63
CA GLY A 43 11.53 -22.31 -13.03
C GLY A 43 11.57 -20.91 -13.65
N PRO A 44 11.74 -20.79 -14.98
CA PRO A 44 11.84 -19.52 -15.72
C PRO A 44 10.65 -18.58 -15.45
N GLY A 45 9.46 -19.10 -15.21
CA GLY A 45 8.27 -18.31 -14.88
C GLY A 45 8.37 -17.53 -13.54
N ARG A 46 9.03 -18.08 -12.51
CA ARG A 46 9.23 -17.37 -11.23
C ARG A 46 10.25 -16.20 -11.35
N ARG A 47 11.20 -16.32 -12.25
CA ARG A 47 12.16 -15.24 -12.55
C ARG A 47 11.49 -14.12 -13.32
N ALA A 48 10.66 -14.43 -14.32
CA ALA A 48 9.89 -13.47 -15.09
C ALA A 48 8.88 -12.73 -14.18
N GLY A 49 8.17 -13.46 -13.31
CA GLY A 49 7.24 -12.86 -12.33
C GLY A 49 7.92 -11.85 -11.40
N ARG A 50 9.06 -12.21 -10.78
CA ARG A 50 9.80 -11.28 -9.92
C ARG A 50 10.33 -10.06 -10.66
N ARG A 51 10.77 -10.22 -11.91
CA ARG A 51 11.21 -9.10 -12.74
C ARG A 51 10.05 -8.17 -13.05
N LYS A 52 8.86 -8.70 -13.34
CA LYS A 52 7.66 -7.89 -13.57
C LYS A 52 7.26 -7.10 -12.31
N ILE A 53 7.31 -7.71 -11.13
CA ILE A 53 7.05 -7.02 -9.85
C ILE A 53 8.04 -5.87 -9.65
N ALA A 54 9.35 -6.10 -9.80
CA ALA A 54 10.36 -5.05 -9.66
C ALA A 54 10.16 -3.88 -10.64
N VAL A 55 9.65 -4.16 -11.84
CA VAL A 55 9.27 -3.12 -12.81
C VAL A 55 8.07 -2.32 -12.31
N LEU A 56 7.06 -2.96 -11.75
CA LEU A 56 5.87 -2.28 -11.21
C LEU A 56 6.22 -1.39 -10.02
N GLU A 57 7.09 -1.85 -9.12
CA GLU A 57 7.61 -1.06 -8.01
C GLU A 57 8.40 0.17 -8.49
N ALA A 58 9.24 0.00 -9.53
CA ALA A 58 9.94 1.12 -10.15
C ALA A 58 8.97 2.11 -10.82
N ALA A 59 7.92 1.60 -11.49
CA ALA A 59 6.90 2.44 -12.09
C ALA A 59 6.15 3.26 -11.01
N CYS A 60 5.80 2.66 -9.88
CA CYS A 60 5.16 3.38 -8.76
C CYS A 60 6.04 4.53 -8.24
N ARG A 61 7.36 4.31 -8.08
CA ARG A 61 8.30 5.37 -7.67
C ARG A 61 8.36 6.51 -8.70
N VAL A 62 8.48 6.18 -9.98
CA VAL A 62 8.50 7.19 -11.06
C VAL A 62 7.20 7.99 -11.10
N ILE A 63 6.04 7.32 -10.96
CA ILE A 63 4.73 8.00 -10.91
C ILE A 63 4.65 8.94 -9.70
N ALA A 64 5.09 8.50 -8.53
CA ALA A 64 5.08 9.32 -7.32
C ALA A 64 5.96 10.58 -7.44
N GLU A 65 7.11 10.47 -8.14
CA GLU A 65 8.04 11.59 -8.33
C GLU A 65 7.56 12.58 -9.40
N ARG A 66 7.05 12.06 -10.53
CA ARG A 66 6.82 12.85 -11.76
C ARG A 66 5.36 13.04 -12.13
N GLY A 67 4.46 12.30 -11.51
CA GLY A 67 3.06 12.19 -11.90
C GLY A 67 2.85 11.17 -13.03
N ALA A 68 1.61 10.69 -13.16
CA ALA A 68 1.23 9.70 -14.15
C ALA A 68 1.43 10.24 -15.59
N ASP A 69 1.02 11.49 -15.85
CA ASP A 69 1.09 12.09 -17.18
C ASP A 69 2.53 12.25 -17.71
N ALA A 70 3.50 12.51 -16.83
CA ALA A 70 4.91 12.67 -17.20
C ALA A 70 5.70 11.35 -17.25
N THR A 71 5.17 10.25 -16.69
CA THR A 71 5.83 8.95 -16.65
C THR A 71 5.90 8.31 -18.04
N ARG A 72 7.10 7.88 -18.46
CA ARG A 72 7.35 7.23 -19.75
C ARG A 72 8.06 5.89 -19.54
N PHE A 73 7.96 4.99 -20.53
CA PHE A 73 8.73 3.73 -20.51
C PHE A 73 10.23 3.92 -20.29
N ALA A 74 10.82 5.00 -20.83
CA ALA A 74 12.23 5.29 -20.67
C ALA A 74 12.61 5.59 -19.21
N ASP A 75 11.75 6.28 -18.47
CA ASP A 75 11.95 6.60 -17.05
C ASP A 75 11.90 5.33 -16.20
N VAL A 76 10.88 4.48 -16.43
CA VAL A 76 10.74 3.20 -15.74
C VAL A 76 11.86 2.22 -16.11
N ALA A 77 12.34 2.26 -17.35
CA ALA A 77 13.48 1.46 -17.80
C ALA A 77 14.77 1.88 -17.07
N ALA A 78 15.01 3.18 -16.91
CA ALA A 78 16.14 3.71 -16.17
C ALA A 78 16.10 3.32 -14.70
N GLU A 79 14.92 3.45 -14.06
CA GLU A 79 14.70 3.14 -12.64
C GLU A 79 14.77 1.62 -12.36
N SER A 80 14.20 0.78 -13.22
CA SER A 80 14.14 -0.68 -13.02
C SER A 80 15.36 -1.44 -13.53
N GLY A 81 16.20 -0.81 -14.36
CA GLY A 81 17.28 -1.49 -15.08
C GLY A 81 16.80 -2.47 -16.15
N VAL A 82 15.52 -2.40 -16.56
CA VAL A 82 14.93 -3.29 -17.57
C VAL A 82 14.77 -2.53 -18.89
N PRO A 83 15.23 -3.09 -20.03
CA PRO A 83 15.13 -2.42 -21.33
C PRO A 83 13.70 -2.04 -21.71
N VAL A 84 13.51 -0.88 -22.37
CA VAL A 84 12.21 -0.39 -22.85
C VAL A 84 11.47 -1.44 -23.69
N SER A 85 12.17 -2.16 -24.57
CA SER A 85 11.56 -3.23 -25.38
C SER A 85 10.96 -4.36 -24.53
N THR A 86 11.56 -4.66 -23.39
CA THR A 86 11.03 -5.65 -22.44
C THR A 86 9.80 -5.12 -21.72
N LEU A 87 9.77 -3.83 -21.37
CA LEU A 87 8.59 -3.20 -20.77
C LEU A 87 7.43 -3.19 -21.75
N GLN A 88 7.68 -2.82 -23.01
CA GLN A 88 6.67 -2.87 -24.08
C GLN A 88 6.14 -4.29 -24.30
N TYR A 89 7.00 -5.30 -24.22
CA TYR A 89 6.58 -6.70 -24.29
C TYR A 89 5.69 -7.11 -23.10
N TYR A 90 5.96 -6.60 -21.89
CA TYR A 90 5.19 -6.95 -20.69
C TYR A 90 3.84 -6.24 -20.61
N PHE A 91 3.76 -5.03 -21.07
CA PHE A 91 2.60 -4.16 -20.80
C PHE A 91 1.89 -3.67 -22.08
N GLY A 92 2.53 -3.75 -23.24
CA GLY A 92 1.96 -3.27 -24.49
C GLY A 92 2.01 -1.75 -24.61
N SER A 93 1.19 -1.05 -23.87
CA SER A 93 1.11 0.42 -23.86
C SER A 93 1.63 1.04 -22.55
N ARG A 94 1.86 2.36 -22.57
CA ARG A 94 2.18 3.14 -21.38
C ARG A 94 1.01 3.14 -20.39
N GLU A 95 -0.19 3.26 -20.89
CA GLU A 95 -1.43 3.25 -20.13
C GLU A 95 -1.58 1.93 -19.37
N ASP A 96 -1.36 0.80 -20.03
CA ASP A 96 -1.38 -0.52 -19.40
C ASP A 96 -0.31 -0.68 -18.31
N LEU A 97 0.88 -0.08 -18.50
CA LEU A 97 1.91 -0.04 -17.46
C LEU A 97 1.43 0.75 -16.24
N LEU A 98 0.81 1.92 -16.44
CA LEU A 98 0.30 2.76 -15.37
C LEU A 98 -0.81 2.04 -14.59
N VAL A 99 -1.79 1.48 -15.29
CA VAL A 99 -2.88 0.69 -14.68
C VAL A 99 -2.32 -0.48 -13.86
N ALA A 100 -1.35 -1.22 -14.43
CA ALA A 100 -0.71 -2.33 -13.73
C ALA A 100 0.08 -1.89 -12.49
N ALA A 101 0.74 -0.73 -12.53
CA ALA A 101 1.48 -0.16 -11.41
C ALA A 101 0.53 0.26 -10.26
N PHE A 102 -0.53 0.99 -10.56
CA PHE A 102 -1.54 1.37 -9.57
C PHE A 102 -2.20 0.15 -8.92
N ARG A 103 -2.61 -0.84 -9.72
CA ARG A 103 -3.19 -2.11 -9.23
C ARG A 103 -2.21 -2.86 -8.33
N HIS A 104 -0.93 -2.87 -8.66
CA HIS A 104 0.10 -3.51 -7.85
C HIS A 104 0.26 -2.82 -6.49
N ALA A 105 0.38 -1.50 -6.47
CA ALA A 105 0.54 -0.72 -5.26
C ALA A 105 -0.66 -0.89 -4.31
N SER A 106 -1.87 -0.70 -4.83
CA SER A 106 -3.12 -0.84 -4.07
C SER A 106 -3.30 -2.25 -3.48
N SER A 107 -3.10 -3.29 -4.30
CA SER A 107 -3.25 -4.66 -3.83
C SER A 107 -2.23 -5.03 -2.75
N ALA A 108 -1.00 -4.53 -2.84
CA ALA A 108 0.03 -4.76 -1.85
C ALA A 108 -0.27 -4.04 -0.53
N GLU A 109 -0.73 -2.79 -0.60
CA GLU A 109 -1.11 -1.99 0.56
C GLU A 109 -2.29 -2.60 1.31
N ILE A 110 -3.37 -2.95 0.61
CA ILE A 110 -4.56 -3.56 1.21
C ILE A 110 -4.20 -4.90 1.86
N ALA A 111 -3.42 -5.76 1.19
CA ALA A 111 -3.01 -7.04 1.74
C ALA A 111 -2.14 -6.91 3.00
N ALA A 112 -1.24 -5.93 3.04
CA ALA A 112 -0.43 -5.64 4.22
C ALA A 112 -1.30 -5.13 5.37
N LEU A 113 -2.22 -4.21 5.09
CA LEU A 113 -3.14 -3.66 6.07
C LEU A 113 -4.08 -4.72 6.65
N GLU A 114 -4.63 -5.63 5.84
CA GLU A 114 -5.45 -6.75 6.31
C GLU A 114 -4.69 -7.63 7.32
N GLN A 115 -3.39 -7.88 7.08
CA GLN A 115 -2.54 -8.63 8.00
C GLN A 115 -2.26 -7.85 9.29
N ASP A 116 -1.95 -6.57 9.20
CA ASP A 116 -1.71 -5.71 10.36
C ASP A 116 -2.95 -5.63 11.25
N VAL A 117 -4.12 -5.39 10.66
CA VAL A 117 -5.40 -5.31 11.37
C VAL A 117 -5.75 -6.63 12.05
N ALA A 118 -5.51 -7.76 11.38
CA ALA A 118 -5.76 -9.08 11.97
C ALA A 118 -4.87 -9.39 13.19
N ALA A 119 -3.71 -8.77 13.31
CA ALA A 119 -2.80 -8.92 14.45
C ALA A 119 -3.18 -8.05 15.66
N ILE A 120 -4.08 -7.08 15.50
CA ILE A 120 -4.52 -6.16 16.55
C ILE A 120 -5.77 -6.73 17.23
N ALA A 121 -5.77 -6.83 18.56
CA ALA A 121 -6.87 -7.45 19.30
C ALA A 121 -8.10 -6.52 19.48
N GLY A 122 -7.88 -5.22 19.68
CA GLY A 122 -8.93 -4.27 19.99
C GLY A 122 -9.56 -3.65 18.74
N PRO A 123 -10.92 -3.61 18.62
CA PRO A 123 -11.56 -3.06 17.42
C PRO A 123 -11.36 -1.54 17.25
N TRP A 124 -11.14 -0.78 18.32
CA TRP A 124 -10.80 0.65 18.23
C TRP A 124 -9.40 0.86 17.65
N GLU A 125 -8.44 0.09 18.10
CA GLU A 125 -7.07 0.10 17.61
C GLU A 125 -6.98 -0.40 16.16
N GLN A 126 -7.83 -1.34 15.78
CA GLN A 126 -7.98 -1.78 14.38
C GLN A 126 -8.47 -0.63 13.48
N LEU A 127 -9.53 0.09 13.89
CA LEU A 127 -10.03 1.26 13.16
C LEU A 127 -8.98 2.35 13.06
N GLU A 128 -8.28 2.67 14.15
CA GLU A 128 -7.21 3.66 14.15
C GLU A 128 -6.08 3.29 13.19
N ARG A 129 -5.68 2.01 13.14
CA ARG A 129 -4.69 1.52 12.18
C ARG A 129 -5.15 1.71 10.73
N ILE A 130 -6.40 1.38 10.41
CA ILE A 130 -6.96 1.56 9.07
C ILE A 130 -6.92 3.03 8.68
N ILE A 131 -7.38 3.92 9.55
CA ILE A 131 -7.43 5.36 9.28
C ILE A 131 -6.02 5.95 9.18
N ALA A 132 -5.11 5.58 10.08
CA ALA A 132 -3.73 6.04 10.01
C ALA A 132 -3.05 5.63 8.70
N THR A 133 -3.22 4.39 8.26
CA THR A 133 -2.68 3.91 6.97
C THR A 133 -3.30 4.68 5.80
N SER A 134 -4.63 4.85 5.77
CA SER A 134 -5.31 5.61 4.74
C SER A 134 -4.79 7.05 4.62
N LEU A 135 -4.61 7.75 5.74
CA LEU A 135 -4.17 9.14 5.77
C LEU A 135 -2.66 9.31 5.50
N THR A 136 -1.83 8.33 5.90
CA THR A 136 -0.40 8.31 5.52
C THR A 136 -0.24 8.28 4.00
N GLY A 137 -1.15 7.64 3.28
CA GLY A 137 -1.22 7.66 1.83
C GLY A 137 -1.34 9.07 1.22
N TYR A 138 -1.74 10.08 1.96
CA TYR A 138 -1.87 11.48 1.54
C TYR A 138 -0.75 12.40 2.06
N ASP A 139 0.13 11.90 2.90
CA ASP A 139 1.26 12.69 3.42
C ASP A 139 2.27 12.96 2.30
N PRO A 140 2.54 14.24 1.96
CA PRO A 140 3.49 14.59 0.91
C PRO A 140 4.94 14.19 1.27
N ASP A 141 5.24 14.04 2.55
CA ASP A 141 6.57 13.65 3.03
C ASP A 141 6.73 12.12 3.10
N ALA A 142 5.64 11.36 2.98
CA ALA A 142 5.70 9.90 2.96
C ALA A 142 6.20 9.37 1.61
N PRO A 143 7.14 8.40 1.58
CA PRO A 143 7.63 7.80 0.35
C PRO A 143 6.50 7.17 -0.47
N GLY A 144 6.21 7.73 -1.64
CA GLY A 144 5.21 7.21 -2.58
C GLY A 144 3.75 7.40 -2.18
N GLY A 145 3.48 8.16 -1.09
CA GLY A 145 2.17 8.32 -0.49
C GLY A 145 1.14 9.07 -1.34
N GLY A 146 0.62 10.18 -0.85
CA GLY A 146 -0.59 10.86 -1.31
C GLY A 146 -0.75 11.13 -2.80
N ARG A 147 0.35 11.27 -3.53
CA ARG A 147 0.31 11.53 -4.97
C ARG A 147 -0.23 10.34 -5.77
N LEU A 148 0.14 9.12 -5.39
CA LEU A 148 -0.23 7.94 -6.15
C LEU A 148 -1.76 7.74 -6.19
N TRP A 149 -2.45 7.93 -5.07
CA TRP A 149 -3.90 7.84 -4.97
C TRP A 149 -4.61 8.92 -5.78
N ILE A 150 -4.18 10.17 -5.64
CA ILE A 150 -4.74 11.30 -6.39
C ILE A 150 -4.54 11.09 -7.90
N GLU A 151 -3.36 10.66 -8.32
CA GLU A 151 -3.05 10.32 -9.71
C GLU A 151 -3.94 9.17 -10.22
N SER A 152 -4.19 8.14 -9.40
CA SER A 152 -5.06 7.03 -9.79
C SER A 152 -6.51 7.48 -10.01
N TRP A 153 -7.04 8.34 -9.17
CA TRP A 153 -8.38 8.90 -9.35
C TRP A 153 -8.48 9.83 -10.55
N HIS A 154 -7.49 10.71 -10.71
CA HIS A 154 -7.43 11.60 -11.87
C HIS A 154 -7.40 10.81 -13.18
N PHE A 155 -6.62 9.73 -13.24
CA PHE A 155 -6.58 8.84 -14.39
C PHE A 155 -7.90 8.08 -14.57
N GLY A 156 -8.48 7.54 -13.50
CA GLY A 156 -9.74 6.78 -13.49
C GLY A 156 -10.97 7.58 -13.95
N ILE A 157 -10.95 8.92 -13.84
CA ILE A 157 -12.04 9.76 -14.39
C ILE A 157 -12.13 9.61 -15.92
N ARG A 158 -10.99 9.37 -16.60
CA ARG A 158 -10.88 9.34 -18.06
C ARG A 158 -10.73 7.92 -18.62
N ASP A 159 -10.23 6.99 -17.84
CA ASP A 159 -9.97 5.61 -18.24
C ASP A 159 -10.92 4.63 -17.53
N ALA A 160 -11.59 3.76 -18.29
CA ALA A 160 -12.61 2.86 -17.76
C ALA A 160 -12.02 1.71 -16.94
N GLU A 161 -10.84 1.19 -17.34
CA GLU A 161 -10.17 0.10 -16.62
C GLU A 161 -9.64 0.61 -15.27
N MET A 162 -8.97 1.76 -15.28
CA MET A 162 -8.49 2.40 -14.05
C MET A 162 -9.63 2.77 -13.10
N ARG A 163 -10.77 3.24 -13.64
CA ARG A 163 -11.98 3.51 -12.84
C ARG A 163 -12.48 2.25 -12.16
N ALA A 164 -12.54 1.13 -12.87
CA ALA A 164 -12.96 -0.15 -12.29
C ALA A 164 -12.00 -0.61 -11.18
N ASP A 165 -10.70 -0.39 -11.32
CA ASP A 165 -9.70 -0.68 -10.31
C ASP A 165 -9.89 0.22 -9.08
N ALA A 166 -9.95 1.53 -9.25
CA ALA A 166 -10.16 2.48 -8.16
C ALA A 166 -11.45 2.21 -7.37
N LEU A 167 -12.54 1.80 -8.04
CA LEU A 167 -13.79 1.42 -7.39
C LEU A 167 -13.65 0.11 -6.60
N ARG A 168 -12.88 -0.87 -7.10
CA ARG A 168 -12.59 -2.10 -6.35
C ARG A 168 -11.79 -1.82 -5.10
N ASP A 169 -10.77 -0.97 -5.20
CA ASP A 169 -9.92 -0.58 -4.08
C ASP A 169 -10.72 0.15 -3.01
N ASN A 170 -11.51 1.12 -3.39
CA ASN A 170 -12.40 1.83 -2.46
C ASN A 170 -13.41 0.87 -1.80
N THR A 171 -13.89 -0.14 -2.52
CA THR A 171 -14.75 -1.19 -1.96
C THR A 171 -14.00 -2.07 -0.95
N ALA A 172 -12.74 -2.40 -1.21
CA ALA A 172 -11.93 -3.19 -0.29
C ALA A 172 -11.67 -2.45 1.03
N TRP A 173 -11.31 -1.16 0.97
CA TRP A 173 -11.15 -0.30 2.14
C TRP A 173 -12.43 -0.22 2.97
N ARG A 174 -13.58 0.07 2.33
CA ARG A 174 -14.88 0.10 3.03
C ARG A 174 -15.24 -1.23 3.65
N ARG A 175 -14.98 -2.35 2.96
CA ARG A 175 -15.22 -3.69 3.48
C ARG A 175 -14.41 -3.94 4.75
N LEU A 176 -13.14 -3.56 4.78
CA LEU A 176 -12.27 -3.74 5.94
C LEU A 176 -12.80 -2.96 7.15
N VAL A 177 -13.17 -1.69 6.98
CA VAL A 177 -13.81 -0.89 8.05
C VAL A 177 -15.11 -1.53 8.52
N ALA A 178 -16.00 -1.93 7.60
CA ALA A 178 -17.28 -2.53 7.96
C ALA A 178 -17.12 -3.86 8.71
N GLN A 179 -16.12 -4.67 8.38
CA GLN A 179 -15.81 -5.91 9.09
C GLN A 179 -15.38 -5.64 10.54
N VAL A 180 -14.50 -4.65 10.77
CA VAL A 180 -14.10 -4.26 12.13
C VAL A 180 -15.28 -3.71 12.91
N VAL A 181 -16.14 -2.90 12.30
CA VAL A 181 -17.34 -2.37 12.96
C VAL A 181 -18.30 -3.49 13.36
N ARG A 182 -18.60 -4.45 12.47
CA ARG A 182 -19.44 -5.62 12.79
C ARG A 182 -18.86 -6.43 13.94
N HIS A 183 -17.57 -6.73 13.88
CA HIS A 183 -16.89 -7.46 14.94
C HIS A 183 -16.91 -6.71 16.28
N GLY A 184 -16.70 -5.40 16.28
CA GLY A 184 -16.78 -4.57 17.49
C GLY A 184 -18.20 -4.52 18.09
N ILE A 185 -19.24 -4.56 17.26
CA ILE A 185 -20.64 -4.70 17.73
C ILE A 185 -20.87 -6.08 18.37
N GLU A 186 -20.40 -7.15 17.73
CA GLU A 186 -20.50 -8.52 18.28
C GLU A 186 -19.80 -8.67 19.63
N LEU A 187 -18.69 -7.96 19.83
CA LEU A 187 -17.96 -7.92 21.10
C LEU A 187 -18.57 -6.97 22.14
N GLY A 188 -19.60 -6.19 21.78
CA GLY A 188 -20.16 -5.14 22.65
C GLY A 188 -19.26 -3.93 22.86
N ALA A 189 -18.19 -3.78 22.06
CA ALA A 189 -17.29 -2.63 22.09
C ALA A 189 -17.89 -1.41 21.39
N PHE A 190 -18.81 -1.62 20.45
CA PHE A 190 -19.51 -0.62 19.66
C PHE A 190 -21.03 -0.78 19.79
N GLY A 191 -21.74 0.36 19.74
CA GLY A 191 -23.16 0.42 19.50
C GLY A 191 -23.45 1.49 18.46
N THR A 192 -24.38 1.24 17.54
CA THR A 192 -24.74 2.20 16.49
C THR A 192 -26.12 1.91 15.94
N ALA A 193 -26.86 2.99 15.62
CA ALA A 193 -28.10 2.91 14.85
C ALA A 193 -27.89 2.81 13.34
N TYR A 194 -26.64 2.92 12.87
CA TYR A 194 -26.31 2.89 11.44
C TYR A 194 -25.87 1.49 11.02
N ASP A 195 -26.19 1.15 9.78
CA ASP A 195 -25.62 -0.02 9.13
C ASP A 195 -24.08 0.07 9.06
N PRO A 196 -23.32 -1.00 9.42
CA PRO A 196 -21.86 -0.98 9.38
C PRO A 196 -21.26 -0.58 8.03
N ASP A 197 -21.91 -0.93 6.91
CA ASP A 197 -21.46 -0.50 5.58
C ASP A 197 -21.66 1.01 5.38
N LYS A 198 -22.70 1.59 5.99
CA LYS A 198 -22.91 3.05 5.99
C LYS A 198 -21.85 3.76 6.84
N VAL A 199 -21.51 3.23 8.01
CA VAL A 199 -20.40 3.73 8.83
C VAL A 199 -19.10 3.71 8.01
N ALA A 200 -18.81 2.61 7.33
CA ALA A 200 -17.61 2.49 6.50
C ALA A 200 -17.56 3.53 5.37
N VAL A 201 -18.68 3.77 4.68
CA VAL A 201 -18.77 4.81 3.64
C VAL A 201 -18.45 6.19 4.21
N LEU A 202 -19.04 6.55 5.36
CA LEU A 202 -18.83 7.86 5.99
C LEU A 202 -17.39 8.00 6.50
N THR A 203 -16.81 6.93 7.03
CA THR A 203 -15.42 6.90 7.51
C THR A 203 -14.43 7.16 6.39
N ILE A 204 -14.54 6.41 5.29
CA ILE A 204 -13.64 6.58 4.14
C ILE A 204 -13.84 7.96 3.49
N ALA A 205 -15.08 8.43 3.36
CA ALA A 205 -15.34 9.77 2.85
C ALA A 205 -14.73 10.89 3.72
N ALA A 206 -14.73 10.72 5.04
CA ALA A 206 -14.07 11.67 5.95
C ALA A 206 -12.54 11.62 5.80
N ALA A 207 -11.94 10.43 5.70
CA ALA A 207 -10.51 10.26 5.47
C ALA A 207 -10.07 10.86 4.13
N ASP A 208 -10.79 10.56 3.04
CA ASP A 208 -10.52 11.11 1.71
C ASP A 208 -10.65 12.65 1.70
N GLY A 209 -11.67 13.17 2.39
CA GLY A 209 -11.89 14.61 2.51
C GLY A 209 -10.74 15.35 3.24
N LEU A 210 -10.15 14.74 4.27
CA LEU A 210 -8.98 15.27 4.97
C LEU A 210 -7.67 14.97 4.22
N GLY A 211 -7.64 13.92 3.42
CA GLY A 211 -6.50 13.55 2.60
C GLY A 211 -6.15 14.60 1.54
N ILE A 212 -7.15 15.25 0.94
CA ILE A 212 -6.92 16.29 -0.08
C ILE A 212 -6.10 17.47 0.47
N PRO A 213 -6.52 18.18 1.55
CA PRO A 213 -5.73 19.26 2.10
C PRO A 213 -4.37 18.80 2.66
N LEU A 214 -4.25 17.58 3.19
CA LEU A 214 -2.95 17.02 3.55
C LEU A 214 -2.01 16.95 2.34
N SER A 215 -2.48 16.44 1.21
CA SER A 215 -1.70 16.35 -0.04
C SER A 215 -1.31 17.73 -0.59
N LEU A 216 -2.05 18.77 -0.24
CA LEU A 216 -1.75 20.16 -0.59
C LEU A 216 -0.84 20.86 0.43
N ALA A 217 -0.36 20.12 1.45
CA ALA A 217 0.44 20.64 2.56
C ALA A 217 -0.24 21.82 3.29
N ASP A 218 -1.56 21.71 3.53
CA ASP A 218 -2.31 22.70 4.30
C ASP A 218 -1.75 22.79 5.72
N PRO A 219 -1.20 23.95 6.16
CA PRO A 219 -0.60 24.08 7.49
C PRO A 219 -1.60 23.93 8.65
N GLY A 220 -2.90 23.98 8.37
CA GLY A 220 -3.96 23.79 9.36
C GLY A 220 -4.27 22.33 9.67
N ILE A 221 -3.75 21.37 8.88
CA ILE A 221 -4.05 19.94 9.00
C ILE A 221 -2.75 19.15 9.06
N THR A 222 -2.59 18.36 10.12
CA THR A 222 -1.48 17.42 10.25
C THR A 222 -1.97 15.97 10.08
N PRO A 223 -1.13 15.03 9.63
CA PRO A 223 -1.53 13.62 9.52
C PRO A 223 -2.10 13.07 10.84
N ALA A 224 -1.45 13.35 11.97
CA ALA A 224 -1.93 12.93 13.28
C ALA A 224 -3.26 13.60 13.68
N GLY A 225 -3.44 14.88 13.38
CA GLY A 225 -4.69 15.60 13.61
C GLY A 225 -5.84 15.02 12.79
N ALA A 226 -5.60 14.75 11.51
CA ALA A 226 -6.59 14.13 10.63
C ALA A 226 -7.04 12.74 11.11
N VAL A 227 -6.12 11.91 11.61
CA VAL A 227 -6.46 10.63 12.27
C VAL A 227 -7.37 10.87 13.47
N GLN A 228 -7.03 11.82 14.35
CA GLN A 228 -7.83 12.15 15.52
C GLN A 228 -9.24 12.62 15.15
N ASP A 229 -9.37 13.44 14.11
CA ASP A 229 -10.65 13.97 13.63
C ASP A 229 -11.54 12.86 13.08
N VAL A 230 -11.01 11.97 12.23
CA VAL A 230 -11.78 10.81 11.73
C VAL A 230 -12.16 9.87 12.88
N MET A 231 -11.25 9.62 13.83
CA MET A 231 -11.55 8.82 15.00
C MET A 231 -12.61 9.47 15.92
N ALA A 232 -12.65 10.80 15.99
CA ALA A 232 -13.72 11.51 16.70
C ALA A 232 -15.09 11.32 16.03
N VAL A 233 -15.14 11.38 14.70
CA VAL A 233 -16.35 11.05 13.93
C VAL A 233 -16.79 9.60 14.19
N LEU A 234 -15.88 8.65 14.13
CA LEU A 234 -16.18 7.24 14.41
C LEU A 234 -16.72 7.04 15.84
N ARG A 235 -16.10 7.67 16.84
CA ARG A 235 -16.62 7.60 18.23
C ARG A 235 -18.01 8.18 18.37
N ALA A 236 -18.37 9.20 17.56
CA ALA A 236 -19.72 9.74 17.58
C ALA A 236 -20.74 8.79 16.91
N LEU A 237 -20.33 8.07 15.85
CA LEU A 237 -21.18 7.13 15.12
C LEU A 237 -21.35 5.79 15.86
N LEU A 238 -20.35 5.36 16.62
CA LEU A 238 -20.24 4.03 17.23
C LEU A 238 -20.46 4.06 18.77
N ARG A 239 -21.14 5.06 19.28
CA ARG A 239 -21.47 5.10 20.73
C ARG A 239 -22.45 3.98 21.06
N PRO A 240 -22.25 3.23 22.17
CA PRO A 240 -23.29 2.36 22.72
C PRO A 240 -24.53 3.20 22.99
N GLU A 241 -25.70 2.70 22.62
CA GLU A 241 -26.97 3.29 23.07
C GLU A 241 -27.00 3.21 24.61
N SER A 242 -27.22 4.33 25.27
CA SER A 242 -27.26 4.47 26.72
C SER A 242 -28.52 3.81 27.29
#